data_ecd82d581073977b1f256831d05dfc46
#
_entry.id   ecd82d581073977b1f256831d05dfc46
#
_cell.length_a   1.000
_cell.length_b   1.000
_cell.length_c   1.000
_cell.angle_alpha   90.00
_cell.angle_beta   90.00
_cell.angle_gamma   90.00
#
_symmetry.space_group_name_H-M   'P 1'
#
loop_
_entity.id
_entity.type
_entity.pdbx_description
1 polymer ?
#
loop_
_entity_poly.entity_id
_entity_poly.type
_entity_poly.pdbx_seq_one_letter_code
_entity_poly.pdbx_strand_id
1 'polypeptide(L)'
;MRLSFKGKSAIVTGACGGMGFETTKKLLKNNIKTLMLDIKTPPKNFLENDSKAFFKKIDITNFKKLKKIIDSFYKKNKSVDYLINTTGVLWFDKDISSVKIDFSVWDKVYEINLKT
;
A
#
# COMPACT_ATOMS: atom_id res chain seq x y z
N MET A 1 -12.26 18.39 -14.38
CA MET A 1 -10.94 17.97 -14.90
C MET A 1 -10.95 16.45 -15.11
N ARG A 2 -10.67 15.97 -16.31
CA ARG A 2 -10.61 14.53 -16.60
C ARG A 2 -9.14 14.10 -16.56
N LEU A 3 -8.77 13.31 -15.54
CA LEU A 3 -7.43 12.76 -15.45
C LEU A 3 -7.32 11.58 -16.42
N SER A 4 -6.26 11.56 -17.23
CA SER A 4 -5.91 10.41 -18.07
C SER A 4 -4.64 9.74 -17.52
N PHE A 5 -4.69 8.41 -17.37
CA PHE A 5 -3.55 7.62 -16.93
C PHE A 5 -2.86 7.00 -18.15
N LYS A 6 -1.58 7.28 -18.32
CA LYS A 6 -0.75 6.68 -19.40
C LYS A 6 -0.06 5.39 -18.94
N GLY A 7 0.24 5.29 -17.64
CA GLY A 7 0.86 4.11 -17.05
C GLY A 7 -0.11 2.92 -16.97
N LYS A 8 0.43 1.71 -16.89
CA LYS A 8 -0.30 0.44 -16.92
C LYS A 8 -0.19 -0.38 -15.66
N SER A 9 0.70 0.02 -14.74
CA SER A 9 0.97 -0.71 -13.51
C SER A 9 1.16 0.22 -12.32
N ALA A 10 0.70 -0.22 -11.15
CA ALA A 10 0.77 0.53 -9.91
C ALA A 10 1.10 -0.37 -8.72
N ILE A 11 1.70 0.21 -7.69
CA ILE A 11 1.82 -0.37 -6.36
C ILE A 11 1.08 0.53 -5.39
N VAL A 12 0.26 -0.05 -4.53
CA VAL A 12 -0.46 0.65 -3.45
C VAL A 12 -0.09 -0.01 -2.13
N THR A 13 0.52 0.75 -1.22
CA THR A 13 0.75 0.32 0.18
C THR A 13 -0.42 0.76 1.04
N GLY A 14 -0.76 0.00 2.10
CA GLY A 14 -1.97 0.25 2.87
C GLY A 14 -3.25 0.03 2.05
N ALA A 15 -3.19 -0.86 1.08
CA ALA A 15 -4.20 -1.04 0.03
C ALA A 15 -5.55 -1.60 0.52
N CYS A 16 -5.62 -2.10 1.76
CA CYS A 16 -6.87 -2.57 2.37
C CYS A 16 -7.48 -1.56 3.37
N GLY A 17 -6.81 -0.42 3.59
CA GLY A 17 -7.36 0.71 4.34
C GLY A 17 -8.29 1.57 3.50
N GLY A 18 -9.01 2.51 4.12
CA GLY A 18 -10.03 3.33 3.45
C GLY A 18 -9.52 4.00 2.16
N MET A 19 -8.50 4.87 2.26
CA MET A 19 -7.94 5.58 1.10
C MET A 19 -7.26 4.64 0.10
N GLY A 20 -6.45 3.70 0.59
CA GLY A 20 -5.73 2.76 -0.28
C GLY A 20 -6.67 1.86 -1.07
N PHE A 21 -7.74 1.38 -0.45
CA PHE A 21 -8.72 0.52 -1.11
C PHE A 21 -9.52 1.26 -2.17
N GLU A 22 -10.00 2.48 -1.88
CA GLU A 22 -10.70 3.31 -2.87
C GLU A 22 -9.81 3.70 -4.04
N THR A 23 -8.54 4.03 -3.76
CA THR A 23 -7.54 4.29 -4.81
C THR A 23 -7.32 3.07 -5.69
N THR A 24 -7.15 1.90 -5.08
CA THR A 24 -7.02 0.63 -5.82
C THR A 24 -8.19 0.39 -6.76
N LYS A 25 -9.43 0.55 -6.28
CA LYS A 25 -10.63 0.40 -7.13
C LYS A 25 -10.61 1.35 -8.34
N LYS A 26 -10.19 2.59 -8.14
CA LYS A 26 -10.09 3.57 -9.23
C LYS A 26 -9.00 3.21 -10.25
N LEU A 27 -7.86 2.72 -9.79
CA LEU A 27 -6.78 2.25 -10.66
C LEU A 27 -7.25 1.07 -11.54
N LEU A 28 -7.88 0.07 -10.94
CA LEU A 28 -8.42 -1.09 -11.64
C LEU A 28 -9.48 -0.72 -12.68
N LYS A 29 -10.39 0.22 -12.35
CA LYS A 29 -11.37 0.77 -13.31
C LYS A 29 -10.72 1.45 -14.51
N ASN A 30 -9.51 1.97 -14.36
CA ASN A 30 -8.71 2.57 -15.43
C ASN A 30 -7.76 1.56 -16.10
N ASN A 31 -8.01 0.26 -15.95
CA ASN A 31 -7.22 -0.82 -16.52
C ASN A 31 -5.74 -0.85 -16.07
N ILE A 32 -5.44 -0.34 -14.89
CA ILE A 32 -4.09 -0.33 -14.33
C ILE A 32 -3.92 -1.58 -13.46
N LYS A 33 -2.96 -2.43 -13.80
CA LYS A 33 -2.58 -3.60 -13.00
C LYS A 33 -2.02 -3.13 -11.66
N THR A 34 -2.64 -3.55 -10.56
CA THR A 34 -2.33 -2.98 -9.24
C THR A 34 -1.85 -4.05 -8.28
N LEU A 35 -0.63 -3.88 -7.77
CA LEU A 35 -0.10 -4.64 -6.65
C LEU A 35 -0.54 -3.98 -5.34
N MET A 36 -1.35 -4.70 -4.60
CA MET A 36 -1.88 -4.31 -3.30
C MET A 36 -1.00 -4.89 -2.19
N LEU A 37 -0.44 -4.04 -1.33
CA LEU A 37 0.40 -4.41 -0.20
C LEU A 37 -0.27 -3.96 1.10
N ASP A 38 -0.54 -4.88 2.01
CA ASP A 38 -1.14 -4.58 3.31
C ASP A 38 -0.89 -5.71 4.32
N ILE A 39 -0.99 -5.42 5.60
CA ILE A 39 -1.03 -6.41 6.68
C ILE A 39 -2.42 -7.03 6.85
N LYS A 40 -3.47 -6.32 6.40
CA LYS A 40 -4.86 -6.80 6.35
C LYS A 40 -5.14 -7.45 5.01
N THR A 41 -6.17 -8.27 4.94
CA THR A 41 -6.65 -8.85 3.69
C THR A 41 -7.78 -8.01 3.10
N PRO A 42 -7.91 -7.92 1.77
CA PRO A 42 -9.04 -7.25 1.15
C PRO A 42 -10.35 -8.04 1.41
N PRO A 43 -11.53 -7.44 1.16
CA PRO A 43 -12.81 -8.13 1.26
C PRO A 43 -12.83 -9.43 0.43
N LYS A 44 -13.60 -10.41 0.91
CA LYS A 44 -13.81 -11.67 0.17
C LYS A 44 -14.27 -11.35 -1.26
N ASN A 45 -13.83 -12.17 -2.20
CA ASN A 45 -14.17 -12.10 -3.62
C ASN A 45 -13.66 -10.84 -4.36
N PHE A 46 -13.00 -9.89 -3.70
CA PHE A 46 -12.47 -8.70 -4.39
C PHE A 46 -11.42 -9.07 -5.45
N LEU A 47 -10.50 -9.97 -5.11
CA LEU A 47 -9.43 -10.42 -6.01
C LEU A 47 -9.93 -11.35 -7.11
N GLU A 48 -11.04 -12.06 -6.88
CA GLU A 48 -11.64 -12.96 -7.85
C GLU A 48 -12.35 -12.20 -8.98
N ASN A 49 -12.82 -10.99 -8.68
CA ASN A 49 -13.57 -10.16 -9.61
C ASN A 49 -12.72 -9.31 -10.55
N ASP A 50 -11.40 -9.20 -10.32
CA ASP A 50 -10.51 -8.43 -11.19
C ASP A 50 -9.12 -9.07 -11.32
N SER A 51 -8.85 -9.66 -12.46
CA SER A 51 -7.58 -10.32 -12.79
C SER A 51 -6.37 -9.37 -12.81
N LYS A 52 -6.60 -8.06 -12.72
CA LYS A 52 -5.55 -7.03 -12.65
C LYS A 52 -5.17 -6.66 -11.21
N ALA A 53 -5.92 -7.17 -10.22
CA ALA A 53 -5.61 -6.99 -8.80
C ALA A 53 -4.67 -8.09 -8.31
N PHE A 54 -3.53 -7.71 -7.77
CA PHE A 54 -2.53 -8.62 -7.20
C PHE A 54 -2.33 -8.25 -5.73
N PHE A 55 -2.67 -9.15 -4.82
CA PHE A 55 -2.52 -8.89 -3.39
C PHE A 55 -1.37 -9.68 -2.79
N LYS A 56 -0.59 -9.03 -1.92
CA LYS A 56 0.40 -9.66 -1.03
C LYS A 56 0.26 -9.14 0.38
N LYS A 57 -0.03 -10.06 1.31
CA LYS A 57 -0.04 -9.75 2.74
C LYS A 57 1.39 -9.57 3.21
N ILE A 58 1.74 -8.38 3.64
CA ILE A 58 3.09 -8.01 4.07
C ILE A 58 3.06 -6.82 5.02
N ASP A 59 3.93 -6.87 6.01
CA ASP A 59 4.41 -5.69 6.71
C ASP A 59 5.53 -5.06 5.87
N ILE A 60 5.30 -3.82 5.40
CA ILE A 60 6.23 -3.13 4.48
C ILE A 60 7.54 -2.73 5.15
N THR A 61 7.64 -2.78 6.49
CA THR A 61 8.92 -2.61 7.22
C THR A 61 9.88 -3.78 6.98
N ASN A 62 9.37 -4.93 6.49
CA ASN A 62 10.21 -6.06 6.08
C ASN A 62 10.76 -5.85 4.66
N PHE A 63 11.79 -5.01 4.55
CA PHE A 63 12.40 -4.61 3.27
C PHE A 63 12.88 -5.79 2.42
N LYS A 64 13.43 -6.84 3.03
CA LYS A 64 13.91 -8.01 2.29
C LYS A 64 12.79 -8.73 1.57
N LYS A 65 11.64 -8.90 2.24
CA LYS A 65 10.46 -9.54 1.66
C LYS A 65 9.79 -8.61 0.66
N LEU A 66 9.68 -7.32 0.99
CA LEU A 66 9.10 -6.29 0.14
C LEU A 66 9.83 -6.22 -1.21
N LYS A 67 11.18 -6.15 -1.18
CA LYS A 67 11.99 -6.13 -2.42
C LYS A 67 11.69 -7.32 -3.33
N LYS A 68 11.62 -8.55 -2.78
CA LYS A 68 11.32 -9.74 -3.57
C LYS A 68 9.94 -9.67 -4.25
N ILE A 69 8.94 -9.13 -3.54
CA ILE A 69 7.59 -8.99 -4.07
C ILE A 69 7.57 -7.98 -5.22
N ILE A 70 8.20 -6.81 -5.02
CA ILE A 70 8.29 -5.76 -6.04
C ILE A 70 9.05 -6.25 -7.27
N ASP A 71 10.21 -6.90 -7.08
CA ASP A 71 10.99 -7.46 -8.18
C ASP A 71 10.18 -8.48 -9.00
N SER A 72 9.41 -9.33 -8.34
CA SER A 72 8.53 -10.29 -9.00
C SER A 72 7.42 -9.62 -9.81
N PHE A 73 6.79 -8.59 -9.24
CA PHE A 73 5.76 -7.81 -9.94
C PHE A 73 6.33 -7.07 -11.15
N TYR A 74 7.49 -6.43 -11.00
CA TYR A 74 8.21 -5.75 -12.09
C TYR A 74 8.59 -6.72 -13.22
N LYS A 75 9.17 -7.87 -12.89
CA LYS A 75 9.53 -8.89 -13.90
C LYS A 75 8.33 -9.30 -14.75
N LYS A 76 7.15 -9.45 -14.12
CA LYS A 76 5.92 -9.85 -14.81
C LYS A 76 5.33 -8.74 -15.67
N ASN A 77 5.35 -7.49 -15.19
CA ASN A 77 4.65 -6.38 -15.84
C ASN A 77 5.56 -5.45 -16.63
N LYS A 78 6.89 -5.58 -16.48
CA LYS A 78 7.96 -4.79 -17.16
C LYS A 78 7.98 -3.31 -16.78
N SER A 79 7.05 -2.84 -15.97
CA SER A 79 7.02 -1.47 -15.44
C SER A 79 6.39 -1.42 -14.04
N VAL A 80 6.68 -0.34 -13.34
CA VAL A 80 5.92 0.18 -12.20
C VAL A 80 5.79 1.67 -12.47
N ASP A 81 4.61 2.09 -12.92
CA ASP A 81 4.39 3.46 -13.40
C ASP A 81 3.91 4.38 -12.28
N TYR A 82 3.24 3.82 -11.26
CA TYR A 82 2.71 4.57 -10.13
C TYR A 82 3.02 3.89 -8.81
N LEU A 83 3.42 4.67 -7.81
CA LEU A 83 3.52 4.25 -6.41
C LEU A 83 2.62 5.15 -5.58
N ILE A 84 1.70 4.54 -4.84
CA ILE A 84 0.77 5.23 -3.95
C ILE A 84 0.98 4.69 -2.53
N ASN A 85 1.56 5.52 -1.68
CA ASN A 85 1.78 5.20 -0.28
C ASN A 85 0.61 5.71 0.55
N THR A 86 -0.19 4.78 1.10
CA THR A 86 -1.28 5.07 2.04
C THR A 86 -1.14 4.31 3.35
N THR A 87 0.00 3.65 3.56
CA THR A 87 0.32 3.05 4.85
C THR A 87 0.57 4.14 5.87
N GLY A 88 -0.08 4.00 7.01
CA GLY A 88 0.14 4.89 8.14
C GLY A 88 -0.57 4.36 9.37
N VAL A 89 -0.04 4.71 10.54
CA VAL A 89 -0.63 4.39 11.84
C VAL A 89 -0.75 5.65 12.68
N LEU A 90 -1.80 5.70 13.49
CA LEU A 90 -2.01 6.67 14.55
C LEU A 90 -2.67 5.94 15.71
N TRP A 91 -2.05 5.96 16.86
CA TRP A 91 -2.60 5.36 18.09
C TRP A 91 -3.03 6.47 19.04
N PHE A 92 -4.28 6.89 18.96
CA PHE A 92 -4.84 8.05 19.69
C PHE A 92 -4.61 8.03 21.21
N ASP A 93 -4.43 6.85 21.79
CA ASP A 93 -4.18 6.66 23.22
C ASP A 93 -2.70 6.66 23.60
N LYS A 94 -1.80 6.56 22.62
CA LYS A 94 -0.34 6.42 22.80
C LYS A 94 0.46 7.49 22.07
N ASP A 95 0.01 7.89 20.89
CA ASP A 95 0.60 8.95 20.08
C ASP A 95 0.03 10.30 20.52
N ILE A 96 0.53 10.75 21.66
CA ILE A 96 0.08 11.94 22.38
C ILE A 96 1.11 13.08 22.26
N SER A 97 0.95 14.14 23.02
CA SER A 97 1.86 15.30 22.91
C SER A 97 3.33 14.91 23.08
N SER A 98 4.22 15.59 22.35
CA SER A 98 5.68 15.37 22.35
C SER A 98 6.33 15.39 23.75
N VAL A 99 5.68 15.99 24.74
CA VAL A 99 6.16 16.04 26.14
C VAL A 99 5.82 14.79 26.93
N LYS A 100 4.82 14.01 26.46
CA LYS A 100 4.27 12.86 27.21
C LYS A 100 4.37 11.54 26.45
N ILE A 101 4.78 11.57 25.17
CA ILE A 101 4.86 10.37 24.34
C ILE A 101 6.00 9.45 24.80
N ASP A 102 5.74 8.15 24.78
CA ASP A 102 6.78 7.13 24.91
C ASP A 102 7.65 7.11 23.64
N PHE A 103 8.96 7.18 23.78
CA PHE A 103 9.88 7.14 22.64
C PHE A 103 9.73 5.88 21.79
N SER A 104 9.37 4.74 22.38
CA SER A 104 9.11 3.52 21.62
C SER A 104 7.87 3.63 20.70
N VAL A 105 6.89 4.43 21.08
CA VAL A 105 5.73 4.76 20.24
C VAL A 105 6.13 5.70 19.12
N TRP A 106 6.90 6.75 19.46
CA TRP A 106 7.45 7.69 18.48
C TRP A 106 8.25 6.97 17.39
N ASP A 107 9.20 6.12 17.79
CA ASP A 107 10.03 5.37 16.85
C ASP A 107 9.21 4.49 15.92
N LYS A 108 8.19 3.81 16.43
CA LYS A 108 7.29 2.97 15.62
C LYS A 108 6.44 3.78 14.64
N VAL A 109 5.90 4.91 15.08
CA VAL A 109 5.14 5.81 14.20
C VAL A 109 6.03 6.34 13.09
N TYR A 110 7.23 6.78 13.42
CA TYR A 110 8.23 7.26 12.46
C TYR A 110 8.63 6.15 11.47
N GLU A 111 8.92 4.96 11.98
CA GLU A 111 9.32 3.82 11.13
C GLU A 111 8.23 3.45 10.12
N ILE A 112 6.98 3.36 10.57
CA ILE A 112 5.86 2.93 9.71
C ILE A 112 5.42 4.05 8.76
N ASN A 113 5.33 5.31 9.24
CA ASN A 113 4.73 6.40 8.47
C ASN A 113 5.72 7.11 7.54
N LEU A 114 7.01 7.05 7.83
CA LEU A 114 8.00 7.85 7.10
C LEU A 114 9.15 7.04 6.52
N LYS A 115 9.68 6.08 7.27
CA LYS A 115 10.92 5.37 6.87
C LYS A 115 10.68 4.24 5.87
N THR A 116 9.45 3.73 5.76
CA THR A 116 9.10 2.61 4.87
C THR A 116 8.74 3.01 3.45
#